data_af6765f378119c01aef066050b554612
#
_entry.id   af6765f378119c01aef066050b554612
#
_cell.length_a   1.000
_cell.length_b   1.000
_cell.length_c   1.000
_cell.angle_alpha   90.00
_cell.angle_beta   90.00
_cell.angle_gamma   90.00
#
_symmetry.space_group_name_H-M   'P 1'
#
loop_
_entity.id
_entity.type
_entity.pdbx_description
1 polymer ?
#
loop_
_entity_poly.entity_id
_entity_poly.type
_entity_poly.pdbx_seq_one_letter_code
_entity_poly.pdbx_strand_id
1 'polypeptide(L)'
;RYSRSAGDTAVVRVVMDENIKYPMYGDDYKKRPQYSADMIHQEALAWLDKQDGKQPFYGFFTYTLPHAELAQPNDSILKGYKQKFFVDKTWGGSEGSRYNPAVHTHAEFAGMITRLDAYVGEILAKLKEKGLDENTIVIFSSDNGPHEEGGADPEFFGRDGKLRGLKRQCYEGGIRVPFIVRWPGHVQAGTVNDHQLAFYDVMPGR
;
A
#
# COMPACT_ATOMS: atom_id res chain seq x y z
N ARG A 1 -7.87 12.13 13.41
CA ARG A 1 -8.26 13.46 12.88
C ARG A 1 -7.02 14.12 12.32
N TYR A 2 -6.98 14.32 11.01
CA TYR A 2 -5.98 15.17 10.39
C TYR A 2 -6.65 16.53 10.10
N SER A 3 -6.06 17.62 10.58
CA SER A 3 -6.58 18.97 10.33
C SER A 3 -5.98 19.52 9.04
N ARG A 4 -6.79 20.21 8.26
CA ARG A 4 -6.34 21.01 7.11
C ARG A 4 -5.49 22.19 7.56
N SER A 5 -4.37 22.43 6.91
CA SER A 5 -3.83 23.77 6.74
C SER A 5 -4.42 24.40 5.47
N ALA A 6 -4.65 25.70 5.50
CA ALA A 6 -5.21 26.45 4.39
C ALA A 6 -4.27 26.40 3.18
N GLY A 7 -4.72 25.76 2.10
CA GLY A 7 -4.03 25.54 0.85
C GLY A 7 -4.59 24.29 0.19
N ASP A 8 -4.64 24.21 -1.10
CA ASP A 8 -5.35 23.23 -1.95
C ASP A 8 -4.95 21.76 -1.80
N THR A 9 -4.68 21.30 -0.59
CA THR A 9 -4.41 19.89 -0.30
C THR A 9 -5.72 19.20 0.02
N ALA A 10 -6.21 18.36 -0.87
CA ALA A 10 -7.30 17.45 -0.55
C ALA A 10 -6.77 16.37 0.41
N VAL A 11 -7.10 16.50 1.68
CA VAL A 11 -6.86 15.44 2.65
C VAL A 11 -8.03 14.47 2.57
N VAL A 12 -7.77 13.26 2.11
CA VAL A 12 -8.73 12.17 2.18
C VAL A 12 -8.96 11.83 3.65
N ARG A 13 -10.13 12.18 4.13
CA ARG A 13 -10.55 11.87 5.48
C ARG A 13 -11.35 10.57 5.46
N VAL A 14 -10.72 9.47 5.78
CA VAL A 14 -11.48 8.26 6.13
C VAL A 14 -12.05 8.48 7.53
N VAL A 15 -13.34 8.74 7.59
CA VAL A 15 -14.07 8.78 8.85
C VAL A 15 -14.38 7.35 9.22
N MET A 16 -13.64 6.79 10.17
CA MET A 16 -14.10 5.61 10.87
C MET A 16 -15.33 6.01 11.67
N ASP A 17 -16.45 5.33 11.44
CA ASP A 17 -17.65 5.54 12.24
C ASP A 17 -17.35 5.09 13.67
N GLU A 18 -17.24 6.06 14.59
CA GLU A 18 -16.95 5.81 16.01
C GLU A 18 -18.04 5.01 16.69
N ASN A 19 -19.23 4.88 16.07
CA ASN A 19 -20.34 4.11 16.56
C ASN A 19 -20.29 2.63 16.16
N ILE A 20 -19.46 2.25 15.20
CA ILE A 20 -19.24 0.85 14.84
C ILE A 20 -18.23 0.27 15.81
N LYS A 21 -18.68 -0.43 16.83
CA LYS A 21 -17.84 -1.26 17.67
C LYS A 21 -17.42 -2.48 16.87
N TYR A 22 -16.24 -2.46 16.28
CA TYR A 22 -15.62 -3.66 15.73
C TYR A 22 -15.10 -4.51 16.89
N PRO A 23 -15.58 -5.76 17.06
CA PRO A 23 -14.98 -6.64 18.05
C PRO A 23 -13.50 -6.83 17.70
N MET A 24 -12.63 -6.54 18.65
CA MET A 24 -11.19 -6.61 18.45
C MET A 24 -10.69 -8.04 18.23
N TYR A 25 -11.46 -9.05 18.62
CA TYR A 25 -11.11 -10.46 18.57
C TYR A 25 -12.31 -11.32 18.18
N GLY A 26 -12.09 -12.31 17.32
CA GLY A 26 -13.07 -13.31 16.93
C GLY A 26 -13.47 -13.27 15.45
N ASP A 27 -14.34 -14.21 15.05
CA ASP A 27 -14.77 -14.36 13.65
C ASP A 27 -15.57 -13.20 13.08
N ASP A 28 -16.03 -12.27 13.93
CA ASP A 28 -16.85 -11.13 13.51
C ASP A 28 -16.07 -10.08 12.70
N TYR A 29 -14.74 -10.06 12.76
CA TYR A 29 -13.94 -9.20 11.87
C TYR A 29 -14.15 -9.55 10.39
N LYS A 30 -14.52 -10.80 10.09
CA LYS A 30 -14.83 -11.29 8.74
C LYS A 30 -16.15 -10.72 8.20
N LYS A 31 -16.99 -10.16 9.06
CA LYS A 31 -18.28 -9.55 8.70
C LYS A 31 -18.20 -8.05 8.47
N ARG A 32 -17.00 -7.46 8.43
CA ARG A 32 -16.83 -6.03 8.18
C ARG A 32 -17.39 -5.67 6.80
N PRO A 33 -18.34 -4.72 6.73
CA PRO A 33 -19.04 -4.39 5.48
C PRO A 33 -18.13 -3.61 4.51
N GLN A 34 -17.04 -3.02 5.00
CA GLN A 34 -16.16 -2.15 4.23
C GLN A 34 -14.71 -2.48 4.51
N TYR A 35 -13.88 -2.34 3.49
CA TYR A 35 -12.44 -2.46 3.58
C TYR A 35 -11.79 -1.09 3.46
N SER A 36 -11.06 -0.66 4.46
CA SER A 36 -10.50 0.70 4.54
C SER A 36 -9.60 1.06 3.36
N ALA A 37 -8.82 0.09 2.85
CA ALA A 37 -7.96 0.34 1.71
C ALA A 37 -8.74 0.59 0.41
N ASP A 38 -9.86 -0.14 0.19
CA ASP A 38 -10.76 0.13 -0.95
C ASP A 38 -11.38 1.53 -0.85
N MET A 39 -11.79 1.93 0.36
CA MET A 39 -12.36 3.27 0.59
C MET A 39 -11.34 4.38 0.33
N ILE A 40 -10.11 4.22 0.83
CA ILE A 40 -9.01 5.17 0.59
C ILE A 40 -8.75 5.27 -0.91
N HIS A 41 -8.76 4.15 -1.62
CA HIS A 41 -8.53 4.12 -3.05
C HIS A 41 -9.65 4.79 -3.84
N GLN A 42 -10.90 4.55 -3.50
CA GLN A 42 -12.06 5.23 -4.11
C GLN A 42 -11.96 6.75 -3.96
N GLU A 43 -11.56 7.24 -2.78
CA GLU A 43 -11.34 8.67 -2.56
C GLU A 43 -10.14 9.22 -3.35
N ALA A 44 -9.08 8.42 -3.54
CA ALA A 44 -7.97 8.81 -4.39
C ALA A 44 -8.40 8.97 -5.86
N LEU A 45 -9.18 8.03 -6.37
CA LEU A 45 -9.75 8.12 -7.73
C LEU A 45 -10.70 9.30 -7.87
N ALA A 46 -11.60 9.51 -6.89
CA ALA A 46 -12.53 10.64 -6.88
C ALA A 46 -11.80 12.00 -6.80
N TRP A 47 -10.65 12.04 -6.13
CA TRP A 47 -9.80 13.23 -6.12
C TRP A 47 -9.15 13.45 -7.49
N LEU A 48 -8.62 12.40 -8.13
CA LEU A 48 -8.07 12.47 -9.49
C LEU A 48 -9.12 12.93 -10.50
N ASP A 49 -10.36 12.49 -10.37
CA ASP A 49 -11.46 12.90 -11.27
C ASP A 49 -11.69 14.42 -11.27
N LYS A 50 -11.35 15.11 -10.21
CA LYS A 50 -11.47 16.57 -10.11
C LYS A 50 -10.31 17.34 -10.77
N GLN A 51 -9.22 16.64 -11.14
CA GLN A 51 -8.09 17.28 -11.80
C GLN A 51 -8.39 17.43 -13.30
N ASP A 52 -8.27 18.65 -13.83
CA ASP A 52 -8.57 18.96 -15.24
C ASP A 52 -7.34 19.38 -16.06
N GLY A 53 -6.17 19.33 -15.46
CA GLY A 53 -4.89 19.68 -16.08
C GLY A 53 -4.65 21.19 -16.26
N LYS A 54 -5.58 22.06 -15.87
CA LYS A 54 -5.39 23.53 -15.96
C LYS A 54 -4.48 24.07 -14.88
N GLN A 55 -4.43 23.39 -13.74
CA GLN A 55 -3.54 23.73 -12.63
C GLN A 55 -2.63 22.53 -12.30
N PRO A 56 -1.39 22.78 -11.91
CA PRO A 56 -0.54 21.73 -11.36
C PRO A 56 -1.18 21.14 -10.11
N PHE A 57 -1.02 19.82 -9.94
CA PHE A 57 -1.48 19.13 -8.75
C PHE A 57 -0.36 18.26 -8.15
N TYR A 58 -0.48 17.97 -6.87
CA TYR A 58 0.36 17.04 -6.15
C TYR A 58 -0.52 16.06 -5.37
N GLY A 59 -0.46 14.78 -5.72
CA GLY A 59 -1.14 13.69 -5.03
C GLY A 59 -0.16 12.85 -4.22
N PHE A 60 -0.39 12.70 -2.92
CA PHE A 60 0.38 11.82 -2.06
C PHE A 60 -0.55 10.77 -1.45
N PHE A 61 -0.55 9.57 -2.05
CA PHE A 61 -1.45 8.48 -1.69
C PHE A 61 -0.73 7.49 -0.77
N THR A 62 -1.00 7.58 0.53
CA THR A 62 -0.39 6.75 1.55
C THR A 62 -1.24 5.52 1.82
N TYR A 63 -1.05 4.47 1.02
CA TYR A 63 -1.69 3.18 1.26
C TYR A 63 -1.02 2.46 2.43
N THR A 64 -1.84 1.84 3.29
CA THR A 64 -1.34 1.07 4.43
C THR A 64 -0.96 -0.37 4.06
N LEU A 65 -1.38 -0.84 2.89
CA LEU A 65 -1.05 -2.19 2.41
C LEU A 65 0.46 -2.31 2.11
N PRO A 66 1.07 -3.43 2.43
CA PRO A 66 0.58 -4.65 3.08
C PRO A 66 0.84 -4.70 4.59
N HIS A 67 0.78 -3.58 5.30
CA HIS A 67 0.97 -3.53 6.75
C HIS A 67 -0.04 -4.42 7.48
N ALA A 68 0.33 -4.96 8.65
CA ALA A 68 -0.62 -5.66 9.52
C ALA A 68 -1.77 -4.71 9.98
N GLU A 69 -2.98 -5.22 10.21
CA GLU A 69 -3.31 -6.63 10.31
C GLU A 69 -3.44 -7.28 8.92
N LEU A 70 -3.11 -8.57 8.83
CA LEU A 70 -3.23 -9.33 7.60
C LEU A 70 -4.68 -9.76 7.42
N ALA A 71 -5.46 -8.86 6.82
CA ALA A 71 -6.89 -9.08 6.57
C ALA A 71 -7.32 -8.33 5.32
N GLN A 72 -8.16 -8.97 4.52
CA GLN A 72 -8.75 -8.39 3.33
C GLN A 72 -10.13 -9.00 3.03
N PRO A 73 -10.91 -8.46 2.09
CA PRO A 73 -12.18 -9.03 1.67
C PRO A 73 -12.04 -10.49 1.21
N ASN A 74 -13.01 -11.32 1.55
CA ASN A 74 -13.04 -12.72 1.12
C ASN A 74 -13.57 -12.85 -0.32
N ASP A 75 -12.90 -12.20 -1.24
CA ASP A 75 -13.23 -12.13 -2.66
C ASP A 75 -12.42 -13.14 -3.51
N SER A 76 -12.42 -12.97 -4.83
CA SER A 76 -11.70 -13.83 -5.76
C SER A 76 -10.18 -13.79 -5.58
N ILE A 77 -9.62 -12.64 -5.17
CA ILE A 77 -8.18 -12.48 -4.93
C ILE A 77 -7.76 -13.39 -3.77
N LEU A 78 -8.40 -13.24 -2.60
CA LEU A 78 -8.08 -14.04 -1.43
C LEU A 78 -8.34 -15.54 -1.67
N LYS A 79 -9.48 -15.87 -2.31
CA LYS A 79 -9.81 -17.26 -2.64
C LYS A 79 -8.76 -17.90 -3.54
N GLY A 80 -8.25 -17.18 -4.54
CA GLY A 80 -7.19 -17.64 -5.42
C GLY A 80 -5.90 -17.96 -4.66
N TYR A 81 -5.50 -17.07 -3.73
CA TYR A 81 -4.31 -17.30 -2.93
C TYR A 81 -4.48 -18.42 -1.88
N LYS A 82 -5.67 -18.59 -1.29
CA LYS A 82 -5.96 -19.74 -0.42
C LYS A 82 -5.86 -21.06 -1.15
N GLN A 83 -6.24 -21.11 -2.43
CA GLN A 83 -6.05 -22.32 -3.26
C GLN A 83 -4.57 -22.53 -3.60
N LYS A 84 -3.83 -21.46 -3.89
CA LYS A 84 -2.41 -21.53 -4.22
C LYS A 84 -1.55 -21.92 -3.01
N PHE A 85 -1.86 -21.42 -1.82
CA PHE A 85 -1.20 -21.73 -0.56
C PHE A 85 -2.09 -22.64 0.30
N PHE A 86 -2.39 -23.80 -0.23
CA PHE A 86 -3.33 -24.73 0.36
C PHE A 86 -2.91 -25.23 1.76
N VAL A 87 -1.58 -25.29 2.05
CA VAL A 87 -1.02 -25.38 3.40
C VAL A 87 -0.45 -24.03 3.76
N ASP A 88 -1.17 -23.28 4.56
CA ASP A 88 -0.80 -21.90 4.90
C ASP A 88 -0.46 -21.77 6.40
N LYS A 89 0.29 -20.74 6.74
CA LYS A 89 0.68 -20.41 8.10
C LYS A 89 -0.47 -19.73 8.83
N THR A 90 -0.71 -20.15 10.05
CA THR A 90 -1.63 -19.47 10.98
C THR A 90 -0.84 -18.68 12.01
N TRP A 91 -1.28 -17.47 12.25
CA TRP A 91 -0.78 -16.65 13.34
C TRP A 91 -1.91 -16.39 14.34
N GLY A 92 -1.75 -16.88 15.57
CA GLY A 92 -2.76 -16.81 16.61
C GLY A 92 -2.76 -15.51 17.43
N GLY A 93 -1.88 -14.58 17.08
CA GLY A 93 -1.60 -13.40 17.89
C GLY A 93 -0.39 -13.62 18.80
N SER A 94 0.06 -12.57 19.46
CA SER A 94 1.07 -12.60 20.52
C SER A 94 0.58 -11.79 21.70
N GLU A 95 1.11 -12.05 22.88
CA GLU A 95 0.80 -11.26 24.07
C GLU A 95 1.11 -9.77 23.83
N GLY A 96 0.16 -8.91 24.13
CA GLY A 96 0.25 -7.47 23.87
C GLY A 96 0.09 -7.05 22.40
N SER A 97 -0.15 -7.98 21.46
CA SER A 97 -0.44 -7.64 20.07
C SER A 97 -1.75 -6.87 19.94
N ARG A 98 -1.72 -5.85 19.09
CA ARG A 98 -2.93 -5.08 18.69
C ARG A 98 -3.57 -5.60 17.42
N TYR A 99 -2.98 -6.62 16.78
CA TYR A 99 -3.46 -7.19 15.53
C TYR A 99 -4.30 -8.42 15.78
N ASN A 100 -5.37 -8.59 15.00
CA ASN A 100 -6.20 -9.78 15.04
C ASN A 100 -5.44 -10.99 14.50
N PRO A 101 -5.75 -12.22 15.00
CA PRO A 101 -5.21 -13.44 14.44
C PRO A 101 -5.52 -13.57 12.94
N ALA A 102 -4.59 -14.18 12.21
CA ALA A 102 -4.74 -14.47 10.78
C ALA A 102 -4.56 -15.97 10.53
N VAL A 103 -5.54 -16.60 9.90
CA VAL A 103 -5.53 -18.06 9.64
C VAL A 103 -4.72 -18.42 8.39
N HIS A 104 -4.65 -17.52 7.44
CA HIS A 104 -3.99 -17.73 6.15
C HIS A 104 -3.02 -16.57 5.86
N THR A 105 -1.93 -16.47 6.64
CA THR A 105 -1.07 -15.27 6.62
C THR A 105 -0.41 -15.03 5.27
N HIS A 106 0.04 -16.08 4.57
CA HIS A 106 0.64 -15.93 3.25
C HIS A 106 -0.39 -15.52 2.20
N ALA A 107 -1.59 -16.13 2.22
CA ALA A 107 -2.66 -15.78 1.29
C ALA A 107 -3.17 -14.35 1.52
N GLU A 108 -3.34 -13.93 2.77
CA GLU A 108 -3.73 -12.57 3.11
C GLU A 108 -2.67 -11.56 2.63
N PHE A 109 -1.40 -11.78 2.96
CA PHE A 109 -0.31 -10.88 2.56
C PHE A 109 -0.18 -10.76 1.04
N ALA A 110 -0.14 -11.89 0.32
CA ALA A 110 -0.05 -11.89 -1.14
C ALA A 110 -1.25 -11.20 -1.80
N GLY A 111 -2.45 -11.43 -1.26
CA GLY A 111 -3.65 -10.76 -1.74
C GLY A 111 -3.65 -9.26 -1.50
N MET A 112 -3.12 -8.80 -0.36
CA MET A 112 -2.95 -7.38 -0.08
C MET A 112 -1.99 -6.70 -1.07
N ILE A 113 -0.89 -7.36 -1.43
CA ILE A 113 0.03 -6.86 -2.47
C ILE A 113 -0.65 -6.80 -3.83
N THR A 114 -1.38 -7.84 -4.23
CA THR A 114 -2.12 -7.86 -5.49
C THR A 114 -3.15 -6.74 -5.56
N ARG A 115 -3.82 -6.46 -4.45
CA ARG A 115 -4.80 -5.37 -4.36
C ARG A 115 -4.12 -4.01 -4.49
N LEU A 116 -2.98 -3.81 -3.83
CA LEU A 116 -2.19 -2.58 -3.98
C LEU A 116 -1.75 -2.36 -5.43
N ASP A 117 -1.27 -3.42 -6.09
CA ASP A 117 -0.88 -3.37 -7.51
C ASP A 117 -2.07 -2.98 -8.41
N ALA A 118 -3.25 -3.55 -8.15
CA ALA A 118 -4.46 -3.17 -8.86
C ALA A 118 -4.82 -1.69 -8.67
N TYR A 119 -4.70 -1.16 -7.45
CA TYR A 119 -4.94 0.27 -7.18
C TYR A 119 -3.99 1.17 -7.96
N VAL A 120 -2.71 0.81 -8.02
CA VAL A 120 -1.74 1.55 -8.84
C VAL A 120 -2.14 1.51 -10.31
N GLY A 121 -2.55 0.33 -10.81
CA GLY A 121 -3.06 0.18 -12.17
C GLY A 121 -4.26 1.08 -12.48
N GLU A 122 -5.22 1.17 -11.55
CA GLU A 122 -6.40 2.03 -11.69
C GLU A 122 -6.05 3.53 -11.67
N ILE A 123 -5.09 3.95 -10.84
CA ILE A 123 -4.57 5.33 -10.86
C ILE A 123 -3.95 5.66 -12.21
N LEU A 124 -3.10 4.78 -12.75
CA LEU A 124 -2.46 4.98 -14.05
C LEU A 124 -3.50 5.02 -15.19
N ALA A 125 -4.50 4.14 -15.13
CA ALA A 125 -5.61 4.15 -16.09
C ALA A 125 -6.41 5.45 -16.02
N LYS A 126 -6.68 5.95 -14.81
CA LYS A 126 -7.40 7.21 -14.60
C LYS A 126 -6.61 8.42 -15.14
N LEU A 127 -5.32 8.48 -14.91
CA LEU A 127 -4.47 9.54 -15.47
C LEU A 127 -4.52 9.53 -17.00
N LYS A 128 -4.47 8.34 -17.61
CA LYS A 128 -4.56 8.18 -19.07
C LYS A 128 -5.96 8.57 -19.60
N GLU A 129 -7.04 8.11 -18.95
CA GLU A 129 -8.42 8.48 -19.28
C GLU A 129 -8.62 9.99 -19.33
N LYS A 130 -8.00 10.70 -18.40
CA LYS A 130 -8.09 12.16 -18.27
C LYS A 130 -7.11 12.94 -19.16
N GLY A 131 -6.25 12.26 -19.92
CA GLY A 131 -5.22 12.90 -20.74
C GLY A 131 -4.12 13.59 -19.94
N LEU A 132 -3.93 13.20 -18.68
CA LEU A 132 -2.92 13.77 -17.77
C LEU A 132 -1.62 12.97 -17.73
N ASP A 133 -1.62 11.79 -18.32
CA ASP A 133 -0.59 10.77 -18.19
C ASP A 133 0.81 11.23 -18.63
N GLU A 134 0.89 11.91 -19.79
CA GLU A 134 2.18 12.37 -20.35
C GLU A 134 2.81 13.52 -19.58
N ASN A 135 2.00 14.29 -18.85
CA ASN A 135 2.47 15.43 -18.05
C ASN A 135 2.39 15.18 -16.54
N THR A 136 2.43 13.92 -16.12
CA THR A 136 2.41 13.53 -14.70
C THR A 136 3.56 12.62 -14.38
N ILE A 137 4.38 13.01 -13.39
CA ILE A 137 5.39 12.13 -12.79
C ILE A 137 4.68 11.25 -11.77
N VAL A 138 4.75 9.94 -11.94
CA VAL A 138 4.25 8.97 -10.96
C VAL A 138 5.43 8.30 -10.28
N ILE A 139 5.47 8.37 -8.95
CA ILE A 139 6.49 7.74 -8.12
C ILE A 139 5.83 6.69 -7.25
N PHE A 140 6.34 5.47 -7.27
CA PHE A 140 5.94 4.41 -6.36
C PHE A 140 7.11 4.03 -5.46
N SER A 141 6.84 3.96 -4.16
CA SER A 141 7.84 3.55 -3.18
C SER A 141 7.17 2.99 -1.92
N SER A 142 8.00 2.61 -0.94
CA SER A 142 7.58 2.20 0.40
C SER A 142 8.29 3.03 1.46
N ASP A 143 7.75 3.07 2.66
CA ASP A 143 8.31 3.82 3.80
C ASP A 143 9.42 3.05 4.54
N ASN A 144 9.43 1.72 4.44
CA ASN A 144 10.42 0.83 5.05
C ASN A 144 10.49 -0.52 4.36
N GLY A 145 11.50 -1.30 4.69
CA GLY A 145 11.65 -2.67 4.28
C GLY A 145 10.60 -3.62 4.89
N PRO A 146 10.65 -4.92 4.56
CA PRO A 146 9.66 -5.91 4.99
C PRO A 146 9.55 -6.03 6.51
N HIS A 147 8.37 -6.45 6.98
CA HIS A 147 8.04 -6.59 8.41
C HIS A 147 7.58 -8.01 8.75
N GLU A 148 7.55 -8.32 10.04
CA GLU A 148 7.07 -9.60 10.60
C GLU A 148 5.76 -9.42 11.42
N GLU A 149 5.17 -8.24 11.41
CA GLU A 149 4.02 -7.89 12.23
C GLU A 149 2.76 -8.62 11.77
N GLY A 150 1.93 -9.02 12.74
CA GLY A 150 0.65 -9.67 12.48
C GLY A 150 0.76 -11.03 11.77
N GLY A 151 1.93 -11.68 11.83
CA GLY A 151 2.17 -12.97 11.20
C GLY A 151 2.71 -12.89 9.77
N ALA A 152 3.06 -11.69 9.29
CA ALA A 152 3.76 -11.57 8.01
C ALA A 152 5.04 -12.41 8.00
N ASP A 153 5.36 -12.98 6.86
CA ASP A 153 6.46 -13.93 6.73
C ASP A 153 7.38 -13.53 5.56
N PRO A 154 8.32 -12.61 5.81
CA PRO A 154 9.22 -12.15 4.76
C PRO A 154 10.14 -13.27 4.24
N GLU A 155 10.47 -14.28 5.06
CA GLU A 155 11.28 -15.42 4.61
C GLU A 155 10.56 -16.23 3.54
N PHE A 156 9.27 -16.50 3.72
CA PHE A 156 8.45 -17.23 2.75
C PHE A 156 8.42 -16.53 1.39
N PHE A 157 8.36 -15.20 1.38
CA PHE A 157 8.31 -14.39 0.16
C PHE A 157 9.69 -14.05 -0.42
N GLY A 158 10.78 -14.59 0.16
CA GLY A 158 12.14 -14.32 -0.31
C GLY A 158 12.66 -12.93 0.06
N ARG A 159 11.97 -12.25 0.98
CA ARG A 159 12.29 -10.91 1.48
C ARG A 159 12.55 -9.89 0.36
N ASP A 160 13.66 -9.26 0.47
CA ASP A 160 14.24 -8.14 -0.27
C ASP A 160 15.44 -8.55 -1.13
N GLY A 161 15.44 -9.77 -1.65
CA GLY A 161 16.55 -10.25 -2.48
C GLY A 161 17.82 -10.56 -1.71
N LYS A 162 17.72 -11.01 -0.45
CA LYS A 162 18.83 -11.43 0.46
C LYS A 162 19.51 -10.30 1.24
N LEU A 163 18.97 -9.10 1.26
CA LEU A 163 19.51 -8.04 2.11
C LEU A 163 19.27 -8.38 3.59
N ARG A 164 20.23 -8.02 4.43
CA ARG A 164 20.11 -8.24 5.88
C ARG A 164 19.19 -7.21 6.48
N GLY A 165 18.31 -7.65 7.39
CA GLY A 165 17.48 -6.79 8.21
C GLY A 165 16.04 -6.69 7.73
N LEU A 166 15.20 -6.12 8.58
CA LEU A 166 13.77 -5.92 8.43
C LEU A 166 13.41 -4.53 8.95
N LYS A 167 12.17 -4.11 8.78
CA LYS A 167 11.60 -2.90 9.39
C LYS A 167 12.10 -2.73 10.84
N ARG A 168 12.44 -1.51 11.24
CA ARG A 168 13.05 -1.10 12.51
C ARG A 168 14.53 -1.43 12.68
N GLN A 169 15.16 -2.08 11.70
CA GLN A 169 16.58 -2.37 11.74
C GLN A 169 17.31 -1.47 10.74
N CYS A 170 18.47 -0.92 11.15
CA CYS A 170 19.28 -0.03 10.33
C CYS A 170 20.22 -0.79 9.35
N TYR A 171 19.82 -1.97 8.91
CA TYR A 171 20.47 -2.71 7.84
C TYR A 171 19.79 -2.45 6.50
N GLU A 172 20.46 -2.76 5.40
CA GLU A 172 19.96 -2.56 4.04
C GLU A 172 18.53 -3.09 3.83
N GLY A 173 18.20 -4.28 4.36
CA GLY A 173 16.87 -4.85 4.25
C GLY A 173 15.79 -4.09 5.02
N GLY A 174 16.15 -3.31 6.02
CA GLY A 174 15.19 -2.50 6.77
C GLY A 174 14.93 -1.12 6.17
N ILE A 175 15.91 -0.57 5.43
CA ILE A 175 15.88 0.81 4.93
C ILE A 175 15.81 0.91 3.41
N ARG A 176 16.28 -0.10 2.68
CA ARG A 176 16.25 -0.10 1.22
C ARG A 176 14.87 -0.52 0.73
N VAL A 177 14.25 0.34 -0.06
CA VAL A 177 12.89 0.17 -0.59
C VAL A 177 12.89 0.33 -2.11
N PRO A 178 11.93 -0.25 -2.84
CA PRO A 178 11.76 0.03 -4.25
C PRO A 178 11.50 1.52 -4.46
N PHE A 179 12.08 2.08 -5.52
CA PHE A 179 11.79 3.44 -5.97
C PHE A 179 11.61 3.41 -7.48
N ILE A 180 10.38 3.54 -7.92
CA ILE A 180 9.99 3.42 -9.33
C ILE A 180 9.44 4.76 -9.79
N VAL A 181 10.00 5.28 -10.89
CA VAL A 181 9.56 6.54 -11.49
C VAL A 181 8.99 6.24 -12.89
N ARG A 182 7.81 6.75 -13.15
CA ARG A 182 7.17 6.72 -14.45
C ARG A 182 6.84 8.16 -14.91
N TRP A 183 7.41 8.55 -16.05
CA TRP A 183 7.11 9.82 -16.69
C TRP A 183 7.24 9.65 -18.21
N PRO A 184 6.15 9.37 -18.92
CA PRO A 184 6.18 9.12 -20.36
C PRO A 184 6.83 10.26 -21.14
N GLY A 185 7.64 9.93 -22.12
CA GLY A 185 8.38 10.91 -22.93
C GLY A 185 9.61 11.54 -22.27
N HIS A 186 9.80 11.37 -20.96
CA HIS A 186 10.92 11.96 -20.20
C HIS A 186 11.81 10.89 -19.57
N VAL A 187 11.23 9.85 -18.98
CA VAL A 187 11.97 8.73 -18.41
C VAL A 187 11.81 7.52 -19.31
N GLN A 188 12.93 7.00 -19.80
CA GLN A 188 12.92 5.83 -20.67
C GLN A 188 12.46 4.58 -19.92
N ALA A 189 11.45 3.89 -20.47
CA ALA A 189 10.94 2.67 -19.87
C ALA A 189 12.00 1.56 -19.78
N GLY A 190 12.00 0.79 -18.69
CA GLY A 190 12.90 -0.34 -18.48
C GLY A 190 14.34 0.04 -18.11
N THR A 191 14.64 1.32 -17.90
CA THR A 191 15.95 1.74 -17.41
C THR A 191 16.09 1.48 -15.91
N VAL A 192 17.30 1.12 -15.49
CA VAL A 192 17.69 0.98 -14.08
C VAL A 192 18.81 1.97 -13.79
N ASN A 193 18.79 2.58 -12.61
CA ASN A 193 19.79 3.51 -12.17
C ASN A 193 20.24 3.12 -10.74
N ASP A 194 21.54 3.01 -10.52
CA ASP A 194 22.14 2.64 -9.24
C ASP A 194 22.42 3.84 -8.33
N HIS A 195 21.92 5.02 -8.68
CA HIS A 195 22.07 6.20 -7.84
C HIS A 195 21.41 5.98 -6.49
N GLN A 196 22.16 6.24 -5.41
CA GLN A 196 21.64 6.18 -4.06
C GLN A 196 20.81 7.42 -3.78
N LEU A 197 19.54 7.22 -3.42
CA LEU A 197 18.54 8.26 -3.20
C LEU A 197 17.89 8.05 -1.84
N ALA A 198 17.63 9.13 -1.14
CA ALA A 198 16.74 9.15 0.02
C ALA A 198 15.54 10.07 -0.22
N PHE A 199 14.46 9.93 0.55
CA PHE A 199 13.23 10.69 0.30
C PHE A 199 13.41 12.21 0.38
N TYR A 200 14.36 12.69 1.17
CA TYR A 200 14.67 14.13 1.24
C TYR A 200 15.35 14.66 -0.05
N ASP A 201 15.84 13.77 -0.92
CA ASP A 201 16.44 14.15 -2.21
C ASP A 201 15.39 14.29 -3.33
N VAL A 202 14.14 13.84 -3.10
CA VAL A 202 13.09 13.81 -4.14
C VAL A 202 12.64 15.23 -4.51
N MET A 203 12.44 16.10 -3.53
CA MET A 203 11.95 17.47 -3.78
C MET A 203 13.01 18.41 -4.34
N PRO A 204 14.28 18.41 -3.88
CA PRO A 204 15.31 19.24 -4.49
C PRO A 204 15.72 18.76 -5.88
N GLY A 205 15.16 17.66 -6.38
CA GLY A 205 15.55 16.99 -7.61
C GLY A 205 16.04 17.91 -8.73
N ARG A 206 17.36 18.03 -8.83
CA ARG A 206 18.06 18.81 -9.86
C ARG A 206 18.69 17.86 -10.87
#